data_e67a323a5c58343351a237394ffe11c6
#
_entry.id   e67a323a5c58343351a237394ffe11c6
#
_cell.length_a   1.000
_cell.length_b   1.000
_cell.length_c   1.000
_cell.angle_alpha   90.00
_cell.angle_beta   90.00
_cell.angle_gamma   90.00
#
_symmetry.space_group_name_H-M   'P 1'
#
loop_
_entity.id
_entity.type
_entity.pdbx_description
1 polymer ?
#
loop_
_entity_poly.entity_id
_entity_poly.type
_entity_poly.pdbx_seq_one_letter_code
_entity_poly.pdbx_strand_id
1 'polypeptide(L)'
;MENGKNILYHNNGDGTFTDVSEAAGILGANGTYGLGVLTADLDNDGWPDIYVANDSTASALYQNKKNGKFQDIAIEAGCALSPDGKPQAGMGISAADYDLDGNLDLIKTNFAGDTPSLYHNQGGANFEDATFTAGLGAHTQYLGWGCGFFDMDNDGWPDILICNGHVYPEVEQLKTEAGYAQRKLLYHNLHNGHFADVSLQAGPGISEPSPSRGAAFGDFDNDGDIDVVINTVNDYPQLLRCDSKLHHNWIKIRTIGTKSNRSGIGARLMCVTHPPGETKPHQQIDEVRSGGGYFSQSDLRVHFGLGKAEKVDVLEIKWPSGQVDTLKDIKTNQVVFVKEGEGISHTMQFPKNPKAGK
;
A
#
# COMPACT_ATOMS: atom_id res chain seq x y z
N MET A 1 -27.41 -16.68 -5.18
CA MET A 1 -26.37 -16.66 -4.11
C MET A 1 -26.76 -15.56 -3.16
N GLU A 2 -26.83 -15.83 -1.85
CA GLU A 2 -26.94 -14.73 -0.90
C GLU A 2 -25.68 -13.89 -1.04
N ASN A 3 -25.85 -12.60 -1.22
CA ASN A 3 -24.76 -11.65 -1.38
C ASN A 3 -23.90 -11.62 -0.11
N GLY A 4 -22.58 -11.50 -0.25
CA GLY A 4 -21.66 -11.40 0.88
C GLY A 4 -21.95 -10.20 1.78
N LYS A 5 -21.50 -10.26 3.01
CA LYS A 5 -21.57 -9.14 3.97
C LYS A 5 -20.17 -8.89 4.48
N ASN A 6 -19.81 -7.63 4.67
CA ASN A 6 -18.63 -7.30 5.44
C ASN A 6 -18.85 -7.63 6.92
N ILE A 7 -17.90 -8.29 7.56
CA ILE A 7 -18.00 -8.69 8.96
C ILE A 7 -16.85 -8.08 9.75
N LEU A 8 -17.19 -7.44 10.87
CA LEU A 8 -16.22 -6.90 11.82
C LEU A 8 -16.27 -7.71 13.12
N TYR A 9 -15.13 -8.29 13.48
CA TYR A 9 -14.97 -9.02 14.72
C TYR A 9 -14.19 -8.19 15.75
N HIS A 10 -14.74 -8.05 16.94
CA HIS A 10 -14.05 -7.50 18.10
C HIS A 10 -13.27 -8.62 18.82
N ASN A 11 -11.99 -8.39 19.08
CA ASN A 11 -11.18 -9.30 19.89
C ASN A 11 -11.48 -9.08 21.37
N ASN A 12 -11.98 -10.10 22.06
CA ASN A 12 -12.36 -10.04 23.47
C ASN A 12 -11.15 -10.08 24.43
N GLY A 13 -9.93 -10.35 23.92
CA GLY A 13 -8.70 -10.43 24.72
C GLY A 13 -8.47 -11.77 25.43
N ASP A 14 -9.39 -12.70 25.34
CA ASP A 14 -9.34 -14.05 25.94
C ASP A 14 -9.14 -15.18 24.90
N GLY A 15 -8.87 -14.81 23.64
CA GLY A 15 -8.75 -15.72 22.50
C GLY A 15 -10.07 -15.94 21.75
N THR A 16 -11.15 -15.27 22.16
CA THR A 16 -12.45 -15.30 21.45
C THR A 16 -12.72 -13.99 20.73
N PHE A 17 -13.68 -14.02 19.80
CA PHE A 17 -14.12 -12.86 19.02
C PHE A 17 -15.64 -12.74 19.06
N THR A 18 -16.13 -11.50 19.06
CA THR A 18 -17.56 -11.16 18.97
C THR A 18 -17.84 -10.45 17.64
N ASP A 19 -18.84 -10.92 16.88
CA ASP A 19 -19.33 -10.20 15.71
C ASP A 19 -20.02 -8.91 16.16
N VAL A 20 -19.44 -7.76 15.78
CA VAL A 20 -19.94 -6.42 16.10
C VAL A 20 -20.43 -5.66 14.87
N SER A 21 -20.56 -6.32 13.72
CA SER A 21 -20.82 -5.70 12.42
C SER A 21 -22.06 -4.80 12.42
N GLU A 22 -23.17 -5.26 12.99
CA GLU A 22 -24.41 -4.47 13.09
C GLU A 22 -24.25 -3.30 14.06
N ALA A 23 -23.73 -3.57 15.25
CA ALA A 23 -23.53 -2.55 16.27
C ALA A 23 -22.54 -1.47 15.83
N ALA A 24 -21.52 -1.86 15.06
CA ALA A 24 -20.51 -0.98 14.51
C ALA A 24 -20.94 -0.21 13.25
N GLY A 25 -22.07 -0.57 12.63
CA GLY A 25 -22.56 0.10 11.43
C GLY A 25 -21.91 -0.35 10.11
N ILE A 26 -21.26 -1.54 10.11
CA ILE A 26 -20.60 -2.09 8.91
C ILE A 26 -21.59 -2.75 7.94
N LEU A 27 -22.80 -3.11 8.38
CA LEU A 27 -23.77 -3.84 7.56
C LEU A 27 -24.51 -2.99 6.52
N GLY A 28 -24.22 -1.71 6.38
CA GLY A 28 -24.95 -0.78 5.50
C GLY A 28 -24.95 -1.15 4.01
N ALA A 29 -23.98 -1.89 3.55
CA ALA A 29 -23.84 -2.36 2.17
C ALA A 29 -24.20 -3.85 2.08
N ASN A 30 -25.49 -4.20 2.17
CA ASN A 30 -25.96 -5.55 1.89
C ASN A 30 -25.77 -5.87 0.39
N GLY A 31 -25.11 -6.99 0.12
CA GLY A 31 -24.97 -7.48 -1.25
C GLY A 31 -23.68 -7.04 -1.94
N THR A 32 -22.64 -6.80 -1.18
CA THR A 32 -21.31 -6.47 -1.71
C THR A 32 -20.42 -7.71 -1.81
N TYR A 33 -19.47 -7.69 -2.72
CA TYR A 33 -18.47 -8.73 -2.91
C TYR A 33 -17.09 -8.15 -2.58
N GLY A 34 -16.80 -7.91 -1.28
CA GLY A 34 -15.52 -7.40 -0.83
C GLY A 34 -14.37 -8.37 -1.12
N LEU A 35 -13.35 -7.94 -1.85
CA LEU A 35 -12.17 -8.69 -2.20
C LEU A 35 -10.90 -8.14 -1.57
N GLY A 36 -10.74 -6.82 -1.52
CA GLY A 36 -9.62 -6.15 -0.86
C GLY A 36 -10.10 -5.33 0.32
N VAL A 37 -9.33 -5.34 1.41
CA VAL A 37 -9.55 -4.49 2.58
C VAL A 37 -8.26 -3.79 2.99
N LEU A 38 -8.37 -2.51 3.31
CA LEU A 38 -7.30 -1.69 3.84
C LEU A 38 -7.78 -0.98 5.09
N THR A 39 -6.91 -0.88 6.08
CA THR A 39 -7.13 -0.03 7.26
C THR A 39 -6.02 1.01 7.35
N ALA A 40 -6.38 2.28 7.40
CA ALA A 40 -5.45 3.42 7.52
C ALA A 40 -6.21 4.65 8.05
N ASP A 41 -5.49 5.60 8.63
CA ASP A 41 -6.02 6.91 9.02
C ASP A 41 -6.09 7.82 7.77
N LEU A 42 -7.21 7.73 7.04
CA LEU A 42 -7.38 8.40 5.75
C LEU A 42 -7.82 9.86 5.86
N ASP A 43 -8.38 10.26 7.00
CA ASP A 43 -8.80 11.65 7.26
C ASP A 43 -7.85 12.42 8.19
N ASN A 44 -6.73 11.80 8.57
CA ASN A 44 -5.70 12.37 9.47
C ASN A 44 -6.21 12.69 10.88
N ASP A 45 -7.23 11.98 11.38
CA ASP A 45 -7.85 12.22 12.68
C ASP A 45 -7.25 11.38 13.82
N GLY A 46 -6.32 10.48 13.50
CA GLY A 46 -5.60 9.57 14.41
C GLY A 46 -6.32 8.26 14.67
N TRP A 47 -7.38 7.94 13.93
CA TRP A 47 -8.14 6.71 14.06
C TRP A 47 -8.24 5.98 12.70
N PRO A 48 -7.95 4.68 12.65
CA PRO A 48 -7.98 3.97 11.37
C PRO A 48 -9.40 3.84 10.84
N ASP A 49 -9.56 4.19 9.56
CA ASP A 49 -10.73 3.92 8.74
C ASP A 49 -10.59 2.56 8.04
N ILE A 50 -11.68 2.09 7.40
CA ILE A 50 -11.69 0.82 6.69
C ILE A 50 -12.17 1.08 5.26
N TYR A 51 -11.30 0.85 4.27
CA TYR A 51 -11.69 0.82 2.85
C TYR A 51 -11.88 -0.62 2.38
N VAL A 52 -12.98 -0.88 1.65
CA VAL A 52 -13.27 -2.19 1.06
C VAL A 52 -13.45 -2.03 -0.45
N ALA A 53 -12.55 -2.66 -1.21
CA ALA A 53 -12.68 -2.79 -2.65
C ALA A 53 -13.68 -3.90 -2.96
N ASN A 54 -14.81 -3.54 -3.55
CA ASN A 54 -15.89 -4.47 -3.89
C ASN A 54 -15.86 -4.82 -5.37
N ASP A 55 -16.10 -6.10 -5.68
CA ASP A 55 -16.29 -6.57 -7.05
C ASP A 55 -17.71 -6.21 -7.53
N SER A 56 -17.81 -5.52 -8.67
CA SER A 56 -19.05 -5.21 -9.39
C SER A 56 -20.10 -4.42 -8.59
N THR A 57 -19.72 -3.88 -7.45
CA THR A 57 -20.55 -3.00 -6.61
C THR A 57 -19.73 -1.79 -6.15
N ALA A 58 -20.41 -0.74 -5.66
CA ALA A 58 -19.73 0.41 -5.10
C ALA A 58 -18.73 -0.01 -4.00
N SER A 59 -17.52 0.52 -4.02
CA SER A 59 -16.57 0.34 -2.91
C SER A 59 -17.09 1.04 -1.66
N ALA A 60 -16.65 0.60 -0.48
CA ALA A 60 -17.05 1.20 0.79
C ALA A 60 -15.86 1.85 1.50
N LEU A 61 -16.09 3.02 2.12
CA LEU A 61 -15.16 3.67 3.03
C LEU A 61 -15.85 3.92 4.36
N TYR A 62 -15.55 3.08 5.33
CA TYR A 62 -16.10 3.17 6.67
C TYR A 62 -15.23 4.10 7.53
N GLN A 63 -15.64 5.36 7.65
CA GLN A 63 -15.00 6.34 8.51
C GLN A 63 -15.23 5.99 9.98
N ASN A 64 -14.17 5.98 10.77
CA ASN A 64 -14.20 5.70 12.21
C ASN A 64 -14.78 6.88 13.00
N LYS A 65 -15.85 6.68 13.74
CA LYS A 65 -16.48 7.72 14.56
C LYS A 65 -15.94 7.78 15.99
N LYS A 66 -14.81 7.14 16.30
CA LYS A 66 -14.08 7.16 17.59
C LYS A 66 -14.88 6.62 18.79
N ASN A 67 -16.01 6.02 18.55
CA ASN A 67 -16.92 5.48 19.56
C ASN A 67 -17.29 4.01 19.33
N GLY A 68 -16.45 3.28 18.56
CA GLY A 68 -16.68 1.90 18.15
C GLY A 68 -17.69 1.77 17.01
N LYS A 69 -18.06 2.88 16.36
CA LYS A 69 -18.96 2.91 15.21
C LYS A 69 -18.25 3.44 13.97
N PHE A 70 -18.74 3.03 12.83
CA PHE A 70 -18.29 3.45 11.52
C PHE A 70 -19.46 3.96 10.69
N GLN A 71 -19.15 4.85 9.75
CA GLN A 71 -20.10 5.36 8.77
C GLN A 71 -19.51 5.18 7.38
N ASP A 72 -20.27 4.54 6.46
CA ASP A 72 -19.85 4.49 5.06
C ASP A 72 -20.01 5.88 4.45
N ILE A 73 -18.91 6.43 3.96
CA ILE A 73 -18.83 7.76 3.34
C ILE A 73 -18.27 7.69 1.91
N ALA A 74 -18.10 6.47 1.33
CA ALA A 74 -17.37 6.29 0.08
C ALA A 74 -17.93 7.10 -1.10
N ILE A 75 -19.26 7.28 -1.16
CA ILE A 75 -19.92 8.10 -2.19
C ILE A 75 -19.57 9.58 -1.99
N GLU A 76 -19.74 10.08 -0.79
CA GLU A 76 -19.46 11.48 -0.42
C GLU A 76 -17.96 11.79 -0.54
N ALA A 77 -17.13 10.82 -0.20
CA ALA A 77 -15.68 10.90 -0.28
C ALA A 77 -15.13 10.81 -1.71
N GLY A 78 -15.93 10.43 -2.71
CA GLY A 78 -15.50 10.37 -4.11
C GLY A 78 -14.71 9.12 -4.50
N CYS A 79 -14.68 8.05 -3.67
CA CYS A 79 -13.87 6.84 -3.93
C CYS A 79 -14.69 5.54 -4.06
N ALA A 80 -16.02 5.65 -4.22
CA ALA A 80 -16.91 4.50 -4.32
C ALA A 80 -17.06 3.96 -5.75
N LEU A 81 -17.05 4.85 -6.74
CA LEU A 81 -17.44 4.60 -8.13
C LEU A 81 -16.36 5.11 -9.10
N SER A 82 -16.46 4.72 -10.37
CA SER A 82 -15.68 5.34 -11.44
C SER A 82 -16.06 6.82 -11.65
N PRO A 83 -15.25 7.60 -12.39
CA PRO A 83 -15.59 8.99 -12.76
C PRO A 83 -16.93 9.11 -13.50
N ASP A 84 -17.37 8.05 -14.20
CA ASP A 84 -18.68 7.97 -14.88
C ASP A 84 -19.83 7.59 -13.95
N GLY A 85 -19.61 7.46 -12.65
CA GLY A 85 -20.61 7.09 -11.64
C GLY A 85 -21.01 5.63 -11.69
N LYS A 86 -20.17 4.73 -12.21
CA LYS A 86 -20.45 3.29 -12.32
C LYS A 86 -19.65 2.49 -11.28
N PRO A 87 -20.24 1.43 -10.71
CA PRO A 87 -19.50 0.45 -9.94
C PRO A 87 -18.41 -0.20 -10.79
N GLN A 88 -17.26 -0.45 -10.20
CA GLN A 88 -16.14 -1.17 -10.80
C GLN A 88 -15.95 -2.51 -10.10
N ALA A 89 -15.22 -3.44 -10.73
CA ALA A 89 -14.89 -4.72 -10.11
C ALA A 89 -13.55 -4.58 -9.38
N GLY A 90 -13.58 -4.01 -8.18
CA GLY A 90 -12.41 -3.73 -7.36
C GLY A 90 -11.85 -4.97 -6.66
N MET A 91 -10.52 -5.16 -6.66
CA MET A 91 -9.84 -6.32 -6.08
C MET A 91 -8.75 -5.92 -5.08
N GLY A 92 -7.58 -5.52 -5.55
CA GLY A 92 -6.48 -5.06 -4.71
C GLY A 92 -6.64 -3.60 -4.31
N ILE A 93 -6.06 -3.25 -3.16
CA ILE A 93 -6.07 -1.89 -2.61
C ILE A 93 -4.76 -1.63 -1.86
N SER A 94 -4.17 -0.46 -2.03
CA SER A 94 -3.01 0.00 -1.26
C SER A 94 -3.11 1.49 -0.99
N ALA A 95 -2.41 1.97 0.04
CA ALA A 95 -2.33 3.39 0.37
C ALA A 95 -0.88 3.85 0.56
N ALA A 96 -0.57 5.05 0.08
CA ALA A 96 0.64 5.81 0.37
C ALA A 96 0.40 7.29 0.06
N ASP A 97 1.25 8.14 0.56
CA ASP A 97 1.34 9.56 0.20
C ASP A 97 2.25 9.67 -1.04
N TYR A 98 1.65 9.54 -2.26
CA TYR A 98 2.45 9.44 -3.48
C TYR A 98 2.98 10.77 -3.99
N ASP A 99 2.39 11.87 -3.57
CA ASP A 99 2.79 13.24 -3.98
C ASP A 99 3.38 14.08 -2.82
N LEU A 100 3.53 13.43 -1.64
CA LEU A 100 4.16 13.98 -0.44
C LEU A 100 3.44 15.22 0.12
N ASP A 101 2.12 15.25 -0.01
CA ASP A 101 1.27 16.32 0.53
C ASP A 101 0.86 16.09 2.00
N GLY A 102 1.17 14.93 2.57
CA GLY A 102 0.89 14.54 3.96
C GLY A 102 -0.44 13.81 4.13
N ASN A 103 -1.13 13.43 3.05
CA ASN A 103 -2.34 12.62 3.07
C ASN A 103 -2.06 11.25 2.44
N LEU A 104 -2.78 10.22 2.89
CA LEU A 104 -2.69 8.90 2.27
C LEU A 104 -3.65 8.80 1.10
N ASP A 105 -3.11 8.53 -0.08
CA ASP A 105 -3.83 8.28 -1.32
C ASP A 105 -4.11 6.79 -1.50
N LEU A 106 -5.01 6.43 -2.43
CA LEU A 106 -5.39 5.06 -2.67
C LEU A 106 -5.13 4.63 -4.11
N ILE A 107 -4.57 3.44 -4.30
CA ILE A 107 -4.56 2.72 -5.58
C ILE A 107 -5.43 1.48 -5.47
N LYS A 108 -6.40 1.31 -6.38
CA LYS A 108 -7.30 0.17 -6.47
C LYS A 108 -7.17 -0.48 -7.84
N THR A 109 -7.10 -1.81 -7.88
CA THR A 109 -7.14 -2.57 -9.13
C THR A 109 -8.57 -2.93 -9.51
N ASN A 110 -8.82 -3.06 -10.82
CA ASN A 110 -10.12 -3.37 -11.38
C ASN A 110 -10.04 -4.49 -12.43
N PHE A 111 -11.19 -5.00 -12.86
CA PHE A 111 -11.34 -6.04 -13.86
C PHE A 111 -10.92 -5.53 -15.26
N ALA A 112 -10.65 -6.48 -16.19
CA ALA A 112 -10.34 -6.16 -17.58
C ALA A 112 -11.48 -5.36 -18.24
N GLY A 113 -11.10 -4.38 -19.06
CA GLY A 113 -12.02 -3.40 -19.66
C GLY A 113 -12.11 -2.09 -18.84
N ASP A 114 -11.52 -2.07 -17.65
CA ASP A 114 -11.44 -0.88 -16.79
C ASP A 114 -9.97 -0.51 -16.49
N THR A 115 -9.73 0.70 -16.01
CA THR A 115 -8.40 1.13 -15.53
C THR A 115 -8.24 0.79 -14.05
N PRO A 116 -7.00 0.68 -13.51
CA PRO A 116 -6.83 0.86 -12.06
C PRO A 116 -7.35 2.23 -11.66
N SER A 117 -7.72 2.43 -10.41
CA SER A 117 -8.18 3.72 -9.90
C SER A 117 -7.15 4.29 -8.93
N LEU A 118 -6.57 5.45 -9.26
CA LEU A 118 -5.75 6.24 -8.35
C LEU A 118 -6.61 7.37 -7.78
N TYR A 119 -6.82 7.35 -6.48
CA TYR A 119 -7.58 8.37 -5.76
C TYR A 119 -6.61 9.25 -4.98
N HIS A 120 -6.49 10.51 -5.38
CA HIS A 120 -5.74 11.54 -4.67
C HIS A 120 -6.57 12.09 -3.51
N ASN A 121 -6.03 12.07 -2.30
CA ASN A 121 -6.69 12.54 -1.09
C ASN A 121 -6.38 14.02 -0.84
N GLN A 122 -7.34 14.87 -1.09
CA GLN A 122 -7.22 16.33 -0.87
C GLN A 122 -7.30 16.73 0.62
N GLY A 123 -7.20 15.77 1.52
CA GLY A 123 -7.35 15.93 2.97
C GLY A 123 -8.75 15.64 3.49
N GLY A 124 -8.82 15.10 4.73
CA GLY A 124 -10.08 14.73 5.37
C GLY A 124 -10.86 13.61 4.69
N ALA A 125 -10.16 12.68 4.04
CA ALA A 125 -10.71 11.60 3.23
C ALA A 125 -11.62 12.10 2.08
N ASN A 126 -11.26 13.21 1.46
CA ASN A 126 -11.91 13.74 0.26
C ASN A 126 -11.06 13.39 -0.96
N PHE A 127 -11.53 12.44 -1.78
CA PHE A 127 -10.76 11.86 -2.87
C PHE A 127 -11.18 12.39 -4.24
N GLU A 128 -10.20 12.68 -5.08
CA GLU A 128 -10.35 12.96 -6.50
C GLU A 128 -9.74 11.81 -7.30
N ASP A 129 -10.44 11.35 -8.36
CA ASP A 129 -9.87 10.35 -9.26
C ASP A 129 -8.78 10.98 -10.14
N ALA A 130 -7.53 10.65 -9.84
CA ALA A 130 -6.35 11.12 -10.54
C ALA A 130 -5.83 10.13 -11.61
N THR A 131 -6.54 9.04 -11.89
CA THR A 131 -6.09 7.93 -12.74
C THR A 131 -5.55 8.39 -14.09
N PHE A 132 -6.34 9.19 -14.81
CA PHE A 132 -5.96 9.65 -16.15
C PHE A 132 -4.92 10.76 -16.09
N THR A 133 -5.06 11.69 -15.17
CA THR A 133 -4.10 12.80 -15.00
C THR A 133 -2.74 12.31 -14.55
N ALA A 134 -2.69 11.25 -13.73
CA ALA A 134 -1.45 10.65 -13.28
C ALA A 134 -0.80 9.68 -14.29
N GLY A 135 -1.45 9.40 -15.44
CA GLY A 135 -0.90 8.56 -16.50
C GLY A 135 -1.21 7.05 -16.36
N LEU A 136 -2.13 6.65 -15.48
CA LEU A 136 -2.51 5.25 -15.29
C LEU A 136 -3.70 4.82 -16.17
N GLY A 137 -4.24 5.68 -17.01
CA GLY A 137 -5.43 5.43 -17.84
C GLY A 137 -5.23 4.47 -19.03
N ALA A 138 -4.08 3.78 -19.10
CA ALA A 138 -3.75 2.81 -20.13
C ALA A 138 -3.92 1.35 -19.64
N HIS A 139 -3.75 0.39 -20.57
CA HIS A 139 -3.69 -1.04 -20.25
C HIS A 139 -4.98 -1.65 -19.69
N THR A 140 -6.14 -1.17 -20.15
CA THR A 140 -7.45 -1.71 -19.76
C THR A 140 -7.66 -3.18 -20.11
N GLN A 141 -6.83 -3.75 -21.01
CA GLN A 141 -6.87 -5.17 -21.38
C GLN A 141 -6.43 -6.10 -20.23
N TYR A 142 -5.72 -5.60 -19.23
CA TYR A 142 -5.26 -6.41 -18.10
C TYR A 142 -6.29 -6.42 -16.97
N LEU A 143 -6.34 -7.56 -16.28
CA LEU A 143 -7.16 -7.77 -15.09
C LEU A 143 -6.25 -7.66 -13.87
N GLY A 144 -6.40 -6.59 -13.08
CA GLY A 144 -5.56 -6.30 -11.94
C GLY A 144 -6.01 -7.01 -10.67
N TRP A 145 -5.06 -7.53 -9.87
CA TRP A 145 -5.27 -8.17 -8.58
C TRP A 145 -4.50 -7.45 -7.47
N GLY A 146 -3.50 -8.09 -6.90
CA GLY A 146 -2.65 -7.47 -5.90
C GLY A 146 -1.96 -6.23 -6.45
N CYS A 147 -1.89 -5.18 -5.64
CA CYS A 147 -1.14 -3.98 -5.95
C CYS A 147 -0.47 -3.44 -4.69
N GLY A 148 0.50 -2.57 -4.87
CA GLY A 148 1.13 -1.88 -3.77
C GLY A 148 1.85 -0.62 -4.23
N PHE A 149 1.83 0.37 -3.36
CA PHE A 149 2.81 1.43 -3.37
C PHE A 149 4.09 0.94 -2.68
N PHE A 150 5.22 1.25 -3.25
CA PHE A 150 6.55 0.99 -2.67
C PHE A 150 7.57 1.88 -3.39
N ASP A 151 8.65 2.20 -2.73
CA ASP A 151 9.74 2.98 -3.31
C ASP A 151 10.77 2.00 -3.90
N MET A 152 10.74 1.81 -5.23
CA MET A 152 11.53 0.77 -5.91
C MET A 152 13.01 1.12 -6.05
N ASP A 153 13.37 2.39 -5.96
CA ASP A 153 14.73 2.86 -6.16
C ASP A 153 15.27 3.72 -5.02
N ASN A 154 14.54 3.76 -3.91
CA ASN A 154 14.91 4.46 -2.67
C ASN A 154 15.05 5.98 -2.84
N ASP A 155 14.33 6.58 -3.78
CA ASP A 155 14.39 8.03 -4.01
C ASP A 155 13.47 8.84 -3.10
N GLY A 156 12.59 8.16 -2.35
CA GLY A 156 11.65 8.72 -1.39
C GLY A 156 10.26 9.01 -1.96
N TRP A 157 9.97 8.59 -3.20
CA TRP A 157 8.67 8.73 -3.84
C TRP A 157 8.05 7.37 -4.12
N PRO A 158 6.83 7.10 -3.64
CA PRO A 158 6.19 5.81 -3.87
C PRO A 158 5.88 5.54 -5.34
N ASP A 159 6.34 4.40 -5.84
CA ASP A 159 6.01 3.80 -7.13
C ASP A 159 4.81 2.85 -7.01
N ILE A 160 4.30 2.33 -8.12
CA ILE A 160 3.14 1.44 -8.12
C ILE A 160 3.47 0.13 -8.85
N LEU A 161 3.25 -1.00 -8.18
CA LEU A 161 3.21 -2.32 -8.82
C LEU A 161 1.77 -2.84 -8.85
N ILE A 162 1.35 -3.39 -10.01
CA ILE A 162 0.07 -4.08 -10.20
C ILE A 162 0.33 -5.48 -10.75
N CYS A 163 -0.20 -6.48 -10.07
CA CYS A 163 -0.18 -7.88 -10.49
C CYS A 163 -1.41 -8.19 -11.32
N ASN A 164 -1.23 -8.80 -12.50
CA ASN A 164 -2.29 -9.06 -13.44
C ASN A 164 -2.42 -10.57 -13.76
N GLY A 165 -3.61 -10.99 -14.17
CA GLY A 165 -3.91 -12.34 -14.61
C GLY A 165 -5.41 -12.56 -14.78
N HIS A 166 -5.84 -13.21 -15.86
CA HIS A 166 -7.27 -13.42 -16.09
C HIS A 166 -7.85 -14.49 -15.16
N VAL A 167 -9.17 -14.45 -14.93
CA VAL A 167 -9.89 -15.42 -14.08
C VAL A 167 -10.06 -16.77 -14.78
N TYR A 168 -10.38 -16.72 -16.08
CA TYR A 168 -10.78 -17.88 -16.87
C TYR A 168 -9.66 -18.30 -17.83
N PRO A 169 -9.08 -19.53 -17.70
CA PRO A 169 -8.11 -20.03 -18.66
C PRO A 169 -8.64 -20.11 -20.09
N GLU A 170 -9.96 -20.25 -20.24
CA GLU A 170 -10.65 -20.32 -21.53
C GLU A 170 -10.49 -19.05 -22.38
N VAL A 171 -10.06 -17.94 -21.77
CA VAL A 171 -9.75 -16.69 -22.50
C VAL A 171 -8.69 -16.90 -23.59
N GLU A 172 -7.79 -17.87 -23.43
CA GLU A 172 -6.80 -18.26 -24.45
C GLU A 172 -7.45 -18.72 -25.78
N GLN A 173 -8.70 -19.17 -25.73
CA GLN A 173 -9.46 -19.57 -26.91
C GLN A 173 -10.21 -18.41 -27.56
N LEU A 174 -10.25 -17.27 -26.87
CA LEU A 174 -10.89 -16.06 -27.33
C LEU A 174 -9.82 -15.12 -27.95
N LYS A 175 -10.19 -14.37 -28.97
CA LYS A 175 -9.31 -13.36 -29.56
C LYS A 175 -9.37 -12.07 -28.71
N THR A 176 -8.85 -12.15 -27.48
CA THR A 176 -8.72 -11.00 -26.58
C THR A 176 -7.31 -10.40 -26.72
N GLU A 177 -7.17 -9.13 -26.35
CA GLU A 177 -5.87 -8.44 -26.38
C GLU A 177 -4.89 -8.93 -25.33
N ALA A 178 -5.38 -9.57 -24.25
CA ALA A 178 -4.57 -10.18 -23.21
C ALA A 178 -5.07 -11.58 -22.88
N GLY A 179 -4.15 -12.53 -22.70
CA GLY A 179 -4.44 -13.93 -22.37
C GLY A 179 -4.70 -14.14 -20.88
N TYR A 180 -4.69 -15.42 -20.48
CA TYR A 180 -4.84 -15.83 -19.08
C TYR A 180 -3.65 -15.39 -18.23
N ALA A 181 -2.44 -15.67 -18.69
CA ALA A 181 -1.21 -15.16 -18.10
C ALA A 181 -0.98 -13.72 -18.60
N GLN A 182 -0.77 -12.79 -17.68
CA GLN A 182 -0.61 -11.38 -17.99
C GLN A 182 0.66 -10.83 -17.34
N ARG A 183 1.32 -9.87 -17.98
CA ARG A 183 2.47 -9.19 -17.38
C ARG A 183 2.03 -8.31 -16.21
N LYS A 184 2.93 -8.06 -15.28
CA LYS A 184 2.74 -7.06 -14.23
C LYS A 184 2.89 -5.66 -14.85
N LEU A 185 2.34 -4.67 -14.18
CA LEU A 185 2.54 -3.25 -14.50
C LEU A 185 3.35 -2.61 -13.38
N LEU A 186 4.42 -1.93 -13.74
CA LEU A 186 5.27 -1.17 -12.84
C LEU A 186 5.32 0.27 -13.31
N TYR A 187 4.90 1.17 -12.46
CA TYR A 187 4.83 2.60 -12.72
C TYR A 187 5.80 3.34 -11.81
N HIS A 188 6.75 4.04 -12.41
CA HIS A 188 7.71 4.89 -11.71
C HIS A 188 7.14 6.29 -11.50
N ASN A 189 7.25 6.80 -10.29
CA ASN A 189 6.80 8.13 -9.90
C ASN A 189 7.75 9.21 -10.48
N LEU A 190 7.19 10.21 -11.16
CA LEU A 190 7.96 11.29 -11.78
C LEU A 190 8.09 12.55 -10.89
N HIS A 191 7.72 12.47 -9.61
CA HIS A 191 7.80 13.55 -8.59
C HIS A 191 6.94 14.79 -8.91
N ASN A 192 5.95 14.64 -9.74
CA ASN A 192 5.10 15.75 -10.22
C ASN A 192 3.62 15.36 -10.33
N GLY A 193 3.21 14.32 -9.60
CA GLY A 193 1.87 13.75 -9.64
C GLY A 193 1.60 12.83 -10.84
N HIS A 194 2.63 12.54 -11.66
CA HIS A 194 2.52 11.62 -12.80
C HIS A 194 3.40 10.39 -12.62
N PHE A 195 3.03 9.31 -13.30
CA PHE A 195 3.77 8.07 -13.34
C PHE A 195 4.14 7.67 -14.78
N ALA A 196 5.29 7.02 -14.94
CA ALA A 196 5.73 6.42 -16.19
C ALA A 196 5.64 4.89 -16.12
N ASP A 197 5.03 4.25 -17.12
CA ASP A 197 5.08 2.78 -17.27
C ASP A 197 6.51 2.35 -17.61
N VAL A 198 7.18 1.69 -16.68
CA VAL A 198 8.53 1.14 -16.84
C VAL A 198 8.53 -0.40 -16.86
N SER A 199 7.37 -1.02 -17.01
CA SER A 199 7.20 -2.47 -16.89
C SER A 199 8.08 -3.27 -17.85
N LEU A 200 8.29 -2.80 -19.07
CA LEU A 200 9.11 -3.50 -20.08
C LEU A 200 10.62 -3.33 -19.83
N GLN A 201 11.02 -2.30 -19.11
CA GLN A 201 12.41 -1.98 -18.77
C GLN A 201 12.85 -2.62 -17.44
N ALA A 202 11.90 -2.99 -16.57
CA ALA A 202 12.16 -3.47 -15.22
C ALA A 202 12.63 -4.93 -15.13
N GLY A 203 12.84 -5.58 -16.29
CA GLY A 203 13.35 -6.94 -16.35
C GLY A 203 12.28 -8.04 -16.44
N PRO A 204 12.72 -9.30 -16.55
CA PRO A 204 11.83 -10.43 -16.85
C PRO A 204 10.81 -10.70 -15.73
N GLY A 205 11.15 -10.47 -14.48
CA GLY A 205 10.23 -10.66 -13.36
C GLY A 205 8.93 -9.86 -13.50
N ILE A 206 9.00 -8.68 -14.12
CA ILE A 206 7.84 -7.80 -14.38
C ILE A 206 7.23 -8.09 -15.75
N SER A 207 8.08 -8.18 -16.80
CA SER A 207 7.61 -8.24 -18.19
C SER A 207 7.09 -9.62 -18.62
N GLU A 208 7.54 -10.71 -17.98
CA GLU A 208 7.05 -12.06 -18.29
C GLU A 208 5.63 -12.28 -17.75
N PRO A 209 4.70 -12.78 -18.60
CA PRO A 209 3.33 -13.04 -18.20
C PRO A 209 3.23 -14.17 -17.17
N SER A 210 2.34 -14.01 -16.20
CA SER A 210 1.95 -15.03 -15.24
C SER A 210 0.52 -14.79 -14.74
N PRO A 211 -0.21 -15.84 -14.31
CA PRO A 211 -1.55 -15.66 -13.74
C PRO A 211 -1.44 -15.20 -12.28
N SER A 212 -0.94 -13.97 -12.08
CA SER A 212 -0.67 -13.39 -10.77
C SER A 212 -1.94 -13.11 -9.97
N ARG A 213 -1.82 -13.10 -8.63
CA ARG A 213 -2.90 -12.73 -7.71
C ARG A 213 -2.36 -11.78 -6.63
N GLY A 214 -2.09 -12.28 -5.43
CA GLY A 214 -1.57 -11.47 -4.33
C GLY A 214 -0.12 -11.05 -4.52
N ALA A 215 0.23 -9.90 -3.92
CA ALA A 215 1.60 -9.40 -3.84
C ALA A 215 1.90 -8.95 -2.41
N ALA A 216 3.07 -9.30 -1.89
CA ALA A 216 3.56 -8.86 -0.59
C ALA A 216 4.95 -8.22 -0.77
N PHE A 217 5.15 -7.08 -0.14
CA PHE A 217 6.32 -6.24 -0.26
C PHE A 217 7.19 -6.33 0.99
N GLY A 218 8.49 -6.45 0.81
CA GLY A 218 9.46 -6.50 1.91
C GLY A 218 10.85 -6.78 1.40
N ASP A 219 11.86 -6.31 2.10
CA ASP A 219 13.26 -6.56 1.81
C ASP A 219 13.67 -7.90 2.44
N PHE A 220 13.73 -8.96 1.64
CA PHE A 220 13.94 -10.32 2.14
C PHE A 220 15.42 -10.63 2.40
N ASP A 221 16.34 -10.01 1.67
CA ASP A 221 17.78 -10.21 1.83
C ASP A 221 18.46 -9.09 2.63
N ASN A 222 17.69 -8.09 3.06
CA ASN A 222 18.09 -6.96 3.89
C ASN A 222 19.21 -6.09 3.26
N ASP A 223 19.16 -5.92 1.95
CA ASP A 223 20.10 -5.04 1.23
C ASP A 223 19.59 -3.59 1.14
N GLY A 224 18.31 -3.37 1.47
CA GLY A 224 17.66 -2.06 1.52
C GLY A 224 16.69 -1.81 0.40
N ASP A 225 16.73 -2.57 -0.68
CA ASP A 225 15.75 -2.49 -1.75
C ASP A 225 14.49 -3.29 -1.37
N ILE A 226 13.33 -2.86 -1.83
CA ILE A 226 12.08 -3.58 -1.54
C ILE A 226 11.84 -4.63 -2.61
N ASP A 227 11.77 -5.88 -2.17
CA ASP A 227 11.45 -7.05 -2.98
C ASP A 227 9.95 -7.35 -2.96
N VAL A 228 9.50 -8.19 -3.89
CA VAL A 228 8.09 -8.56 -3.99
C VAL A 228 7.91 -10.06 -4.12
N VAL A 229 7.09 -10.65 -3.27
CA VAL A 229 6.61 -12.03 -3.43
C VAL A 229 5.22 -11.98 -4.06
N ILE A 230 5.04 -12.70 -5.18
CA ILE A 230 3.79 -12.74 -5.93
C ILE A 230 3.26 -14.17 -5.94
N ASN A 231 2.00 -14.31 -5.52
CA ASN A 231 1.28 -15.56 -5.64
C ASN A 231 0.69 -15.72 -7.06
N THR A 232 0.82 -16.89 -7.64
CA THR A 232 0.32 -17.25 -8.96
C THR A 232 -0.66 -18.43 -8.88
N VAL A 233 -1.67 -18.46 -9.76
CA VAL A 233 -2.67 -19.54 -9.78
C VAL A 233 -2.10 -20.75 -10.51
N ASN A 234 -2.15 -21.92 -9.87
CA ASN A 234 -1.67 -23.20 -10.40
C ASN A 234 -0.20 -23.21 -10.86
N ASP A 235 0.61 -22.31 -10.29
CA ASP A 235 2.04 -22.20 -10.59
C ASP A 235 2.81 -21.84 -9.30
N TYR A 236 4.15 -21.86 -9.37
CA TYR A 236 5.00 -21.50 -8.25
C TYR A 236 4.91 -20.00 -7.94
N PRO A 237 4.94 -19.61 -6.65
CA PRO A 237 5.07 -18.21 -6.30
C PRO A 237 6.37 -17.63 -6.86
N GLN A 238 6.34 -16.36 -7.23
CA GLN A 238 7.48 -15.63 -7.76
C GLN A 238 8.07 -14.74 -6.67
N LEU A 239 9.39 -14.80 -6.49
CA LEU A 239 10.13 -13.83 -5.70
C LEU A 239 10.86 -12.90 -6.67
N LEU A 240 10.46 -11.66 -6.71
CA LEU A 240 11.08 -10.60 -7.50
C LEU A 240 12.05 -9.86 -6.60
N ARG A 241 13.34 -10.04 -6.82
CA ARG A 241 14.36 -9.27 -6.13
C ARG A 241 14.58 -7.96 -6.87
N CYS A 242 14.57 -6.86 -6.11
CA CYS A 242 14.97 -5.57 -6.62
C CYS A 242 16.49 -5.43 -6.57
N ASP A 243 17.11 -5.15 -7.70
CA ASP A 243 18.55 -4.90 -7.81
C ASP A 243 18.76 -3.45 -8.29
N SER A 244 18.37 -2.45 -7.48
CA SER A 244 18.52 -1.04 -7.84
C SER A 244 19.99 -0.67 -8.01
N LYS A 245 20.29 0.05 -9.11
CA LYS A 245 21.65 0.52 -9.41
C LYS A 245 21.92 1.93 -8.91
N LEU A 246 20.90 2.61 -8.37
CA LEU A 246 21.01 4.01 -7.98
C LEU A 246 21.72 4.21 -6.66
N HIS A 247 21.81 3.16 -5.82
CA HIS A 247 22.50 3.19 -4.52
C HIS A 247 22.06 4.35 -3.62
N HIS A 248 20.77 4.67 -3.66
CA HIS A 248 20.18 5.63 -2.75
C HIS A 248 20.21 5.13 -1.31
N ASN A 249 20.14 6.04 -0.37
CA ASN A 249 20.04 5.70 1.03
C ASN A 249 18.60 5.35 1.42
N TRP A 250 18.47 4.60 2.50
CA TRP A 250 17.18 4.13 3.01
C TRP A 250 17.19 4.01 4.53
N ILE A 251 16.02 3.86 5.13
CA ILE A 251 15.85 3.48 6.53
C ILE A 251 14.62 2.60 6.68
N LYS A 252 14.69 1.60 7.57
CA LYS A 252 13.53 0.80 7.97
C LYS A 252 13.27 0.94 9.45
N ILE A 253 12.00 1.14 9.80
CA ILE A 253 11.58 1.35 11.17
C ILE A 253 10.73 0.17 11.63
N ARG A 254 11.20 -0.53 12.67
CA ARG A 254 10.44 -1.53 13.38
C ARG A 254 9.90 -0.95 14.68
N THR A 255 8.61 -0.81 14.77
CA THR A 255 7.90 -0.33 15.95
C THR A 255 7.68 -1.46 16.97
N ILE A 256 7.80 -1.14 18.26
CA ILE A 256 7.55 -2.05 19.39
C ILE A 256 6.67 -1.32 20.38
N GLY A 257 5.38 -1.67 20.40
CA GLY A 257 4.42 -1.06 21.34
C GLY A 257 4.63 -1.53 22.78
N THR A 258 4.43 -0.62 23.71
CA THR A 258 4.42 -0.89 25.15
C THR A 258 3.02 -0.65 25.76
N LYS A 259 2.35 0.42 25.34
CA LYS A 259 0.95 0.72 25.63
C LYS A 259 0.06 0.41 24.43
N SER A 260 0.56 0.62 23.23
CA SER A 260 -0.04 0.20 21.97
C SER A 260 0.09 -1.32 21.77
N ASN A 261 -0.53 -1.86 20.71
CA ASN A 261 -0.32 -3.26 20.34
C ASN A 261 1.18 -3.54 20.09
N ARG A 262 1.59 -4.80 20.28
CA ARG A 262 3.00 -5.23 20.25
C ARG A 262 3.78 -4.76 19.02
N SER A 263 3.16 -4.76 17.86
CA SER A 263 3.81 -4.40 16.59
C SER A 263 3.65 -2.93 16.22
N GLY A 264 2.91 -2.13 17.02
CA GLY A 264 2.64 -0.74 16.72
C GLY A 264 1.71 -0.53 15.52
N ILE A 265 0.90 -1.54 15.15
CA ILE A 265 -0.06 -1.42 14.04
C ILE A 265 -0.98 -0.22 14.31
N GLY A 266 -1.14 0.68 13.33
CA GLY A 266 -1.82 1.97 13.44
C GLY A 266 -0.91 3.11 13.90
N ALA A 267 0.39 2.86 14.15
CA ALA A 267 1.32 3.96 14.38
C ALA A 267 1.63 4.66 13.05
N ARG A 268 1.51 5.99 13.05
CA ARG A 268 1.85 6.85 11.91
C ARG A 268 3.25 7.41 12.09
N LEU A 269 4.07 7.29 11.06
CA LEU A 269 5.45 7.74 11.03
C LEU A 269 5.58 8.92 10.06
N MET A 270 6.35 9.92 10.46
CA MET A 270 6.78 11.02 9.61
C MET A 270 8.31 11.06 9.60
N CYS A 271 8.88 10.93 8.41
CA CYS A 271 10.33 10.96 8.18
C CYS A 271 10.70 12.26 7.45
N VAL A 272 11.59 13.05 8.04
CA VAL A 272 12.06 14.32 7.45
C VAL A 272 13.55 14.24 7.19
N THR A 273 13.96 14.56 5.97
CA THR A 273 15.35 14.61 5.53
C THR A 273 15.64 15.91 4.78
N HIS A 274 16.92 16.26 4.68
CA HIS A 274 17.40 17.36 3.83
C HIS A 274 18.46 16.82 2.88
N PRO A 275 18.04 16.35 1.67
CA PRO A 275 19.01 15.87 0.69
C PRO A 275 19.99 16.96 0.26
N PRO A 276 21.26 16.64 -0.01
CA PRO A 276 22.26 17.60 -0.44
C PRO A 276 21.84 18.34 -1.72
N GLY A 277 21.86 19.68 -1.65
CA GLY A 277 21.49 20.55 -2.77
C GLY A 277 20.04 20.95 -2.84
N GLU A 278 19.19 20.41 -2.00
CA GLU A 278 17.80 20.80 -1.90
C GLU A 278 17.59 21.92 -0.88
N THR A 279 16.66 22.84 -1.18
CA THR A 279 16.37 23.98 -0.30
C THR A 279 15.20 23.74 0.64
N LYS A 280 14.40 22.70 0.35
CA LYS A 280 13.25 22.30 1.17
C LYS A 280 13.52 20.92 1.78
N PRO A 281 13.00 20.66 2.97
CA PRO A 281 13.01 19.31 3.50
C PRO A 281 12.15 18.39 2.64
N HIS A 282 12.58 17.15 2.52
CA HIS A 282 11.79 16.07 1.99
C HIS A 282 11.06 15.39 3.16
N GLN A 283 9.74 15.38 3.13
CA GLN A 283 8.91 14.84 4.20
C GLN A 283 8.08 13.70 3.64
N GLN A 284 8.19 12.56 4.24
CA GLN A 284 7.43 11.36 3.90
C GLN A 284 6.59 10.94 5.11
N ILE A 285 5.43 10.37 4.85
CA ILE A 285 4.61 9.74 5.87
C ILE A 285 4.29 8.30 5.47
N ASP A 286 4.14 7.43 6.46
CA ASP A 286 3.57 6.10 6.29
C ASP A 286 3.04 5.58 7.63
N GLU A 287 2.33 4.45 7.60
CA GLU A 287 1.75 3.80 8.76
C GLU A 287 2.17 2.34 8.88
N VAL A 288 2.26 1.87 10.11
CA VAL A 288 2.40 0.43 10.37
C VAL A 288 1.04 -0.24 10.11
N ARG A 289 0.91 -0.92 8.98
CA ARG A 289 -0.35 -1.57 8.57
C ARG A 289 -0.26 -3.08 8.63
N SER A 290 -1.37 -3.71 8.99
CA SER A 290 -1.56 -5.15 8.90
C SER A 290 -2.67 -5.44 7.90
N GLY A 291 -2.37 -6.22 6.87
CA GLY A 291 -3.23 -6.41 5.72
C GLY A 291 -3.03 -5.35 4.64
N GLY A 292 -3.71 -5.50 3.53
CA GLY A 292 -3.61 -4.66 2.33
C GLY A 292 -3.35 -5.50 1.09
N GLY A 293 -3.49 -4.88 -0.10
CA GLY A 293 -3.41 -5.60 -1.35
C GLY A 293 -4.59 -6.56 -1.55
N TYR A 294 -4.31 -7.72 -2.13
CA TYR A 294 -5.26 -8.80 -2.35
C TYR A 294 -4.71 -10.09 -1.73
N PHE A 295 -5.38 -10.61 -0.69
CA PHE A 295 -4.95 -11.79 0.07
C PHE A 295 -3.45 -11.78 0.43
N SER A 296 -2.94 -10.66 0.91
CA SER A 296 -1.51 -10.46 1.14
C SER A 296 -1.25 -9.72 2.44
N GLN A 297 -0.02 -9.87 2.94
CA GLN A 297 0.52 -9.13 4.07
C GLN A 297 1.96 -8.75 3.76
N SER A 298 2.23 -7.46 3.69
CA SER A 298 3.58 -6.91 3.54
C SER A 298 4.35 -6.87 4.87
N ASP A 299 5.65 -6.58 4.80
CA ASP A 299 6.48 -6.39 6.01
C ASP A 299 5.87 -5.28 6.89
N LEU A 300 5.91 -5.48 8.20
CA LEU A 300 5.47 -4.48 9.18
C LEU A 300 6.52 -3.39 9.44
N ARG A 301 7.75 -3.57 8.95
CA ARG A 301 8.77 -2.51 9.01
C ARG A 301 8.40 -1.43 8.00
N VAL A 302 8.19 -0.21 8.48
CA VAL A 302 7.99 0.94 7.58
C VAL A 302 9.31 1.27 6.91
N HIS A 303 9.28 1.38 5.59
CA HIS A 303 10.43 1.70 4.77
C HIS A 303 10.34 3.13 4.24
N PHE A 304 11.45 3.86 4.32
CA PHE A 304 11.60 5.15 3.67
C PHE A 304 12.85 5.16 2.81
N GLY A 305 12.72 5.38 1.50
CA GLY A 305 13.82 5.76 0.65
C GLY A 305 14.24 7.20 0.96
N LEU A 306 15.53 7.46 0.93
CA LEU A 306 16.07 8.74 1.39
C LEU A 306 16.89 9.45 0.31
N GLY A 307 16.93 8.90 -0.91
CA GLY A 307 17.70 9.43 -2.00
C GLY A 307 19.18 9.61 -1.59
N LYS A 308 19.65 10.83 -1.67
CA LYS A 308 21.03 11.21 -1.31
C LYS A 308 21.18 11.72 0.13
N ALA A 309 20.11 11.74 0.93
CA ALA A 309 20.20 12.19 2.30
C ALA A 309 21.04 11.23 3.15
N GLU A 310 22.00 11.73 3.91
CA GLU A 310 22.94 10.93 4.70
C GLU A 310 22.43 10.61 6.11
N LYS A 311 21.32 11.24 6.51
CA LYS A 311 20.66 11.01 7.79
C LYS A 311 19.17 11.35 7.70
N VAL A 312 18.40 10.83 8.61
CA VAL A 312 17.06 11.30 8.94
C VAL A 312 17.20 12.40 9.99
N ASP A 313 16.75 13.61 9.66
CA ASP A 313 16.84 14.75 10.57
C ASP A 313 15.82 14.63 11.70
N VAL A 314 14.58 14.22 11.35
CA VAL A 314 13.49 13.99 12.31
C VAL A 314 12.71 12.75 11.89
N LEU A 315 12.49 11.85 12.83
CA LEU A 315 11.51 10.78 12.75
C LEU A 315 10.51 10.98 13.88
N GLU A 316 9.26 11.30 13.54
CA GLU A 316 8.15 11.37 14.49
C GLU A 316 7.30 10.11 14.36
N ILE A 317 6.91 9.52 15.48
CA ILE A 317 6.03 8.37 15.55
C ILE A 317 4.85 8.73 16.46
N LYS A 318 3.66 8.78 15.87
CA LYS A 318 2.41 8.90 16.60
C LYS A 318 1.84 7.50 16.84
N TRP A 319 1.80 7.08 18.08
CA TRP A 319 1.35 5.75 18.47
C TRP A 319 -0.16 5.69 18.68
N PRO A 320 -0.82 4.53 18.46
CA PRO A 320 -2.26 4.36 18.76
C PRO A 320 -2.66 4.68 20.20
N SER A 321 -1.73 4.60 21.15
CA SER A 321 -1.96 5.00 22.55
C SER A 321 -2.08 6.50 22.77
N GLY A 322 -1.78 7.32 21.74
CA GLY A 322 -1.65 8.77 21.83
C GLY A 322 -0.25 9.26 22.23
N GLN A 323 0.70 8.34 22.54
CA GLN A 323 2.10 8.70 22.75
C GLN A 323 2.69 9.23 21.42
N VAL A 324 3.58 10.23 21.52
CA VAL A 324 4.38 10.72 20.40
C VAL A 324 5.85 10.61 20.77
N ASP A 325 6.62 9.94 19.92
CA ASP A 325 8.08 9.88 20.04
C ASP A 325 8.72 10.66 18.89
N THR A 326 9.70 11.51 19.21
CA THR A 326 10.45 12.28 18.23
C THR A 326 11.93 11.96 18.36
N LEU A 327 12.49 11.40 17.31
CA LEU A 327 13.90 11.01 17.21
C LEU A 327 14.59 11.90 16.20
N LYS A 328 15.89 12.17 16.38
CA LYS A 328 16.65 13.09 15.54
C LYS A 328 18.01 12.50 15.15
N ASP A 329 18.53 12.98 14.02
CA ASP A 329 19.90 12.68 13.55
C ASP A 329 20.16 11.18 13.44
N ILE A 330 19.23 10.41 12.85
CA ILE A 330 19.32 8.97 12.71
C ILE A 330 20.14 8.65 11.45
N LYS A 331 21.12 7.77 11.54
CA LYS A 331 21.94 7.31 10.41
C LYS A 331 21.09 6.50 9.43
N THR A 332 21.41 6.61 8.15
CA THR A 332 20.79 5.85 7.06
C THR A 332 21.30 4.41 6.96
N ASN A 333 20.72 3.63 6.06
CA ASN A 333 21.13 2.27 5.68
C ASN A 333 21.16 1.29 6.85
N GLN A 334 20.07 1.28 7.62
CA GLN A 334 19.90 0.40 8.78
C GLN A 334 18.42 0.17 9.11
N VAL A 335 18.16 -0.89 9.84
CA VAL A 335 16.87 -1.12 10.51
C VAL A 335 16.96 -0.57 11.93
N VAL A 336 16.02 0.30 12.28
CA VAL A 336 15.92 0.94 13.59
C VAL A 336 14.72 0.38 14.34
N PHE A 337 14.96 -0.14 15.53
CA PHE A 337 13.90 -0.64 16.42
C PHE A 337 13.54 0.45 17.42
N VAL A 338 12.32 0.95 17.32
CA VAL A 338 11.81 2.02 18.19
C VAL A 338 10.78 1.44 19.15
N LYS A 339 11.04 1.60 20.44
CA LYS A 339 10.14 1.16 21.50
C LYS A 339 9.35 2.36 22.02
N GLU A 340 8.04 2.22 22.06
CA GLU A 340 7.08 3.26 22.44
C GLU A 340 7.44 3.90 23.79
N GLY A 341 7.67 5.22 23.80
CA GLY A 341 8.01 6.02 24.97
C GLY A 341 9.45 5.85 25.46
N GLU A 342 10.25 4.96 24.85
CA GLU A 342 11.64 4.71 25.25
C GLU A 342 12.65 5.11 24.15
N GLY A 343 12.17 5.33 22.91
CA GLY A 343 13.01 5.70 21.77
C GLY A 343 13.73 4.50 21.11
N ILE A 344 14.91 4.72 20.53
CA ILE A 344 15.66 3.67 19.83
C ILE A 344 16.18 2.64 20.83
N SER A 345 15.69 1.41 20.73
CA SER A 345 16.14 0.29 21.55
C SER A 345 17.42 -0.35 21.03
N HIS A 346 17.52 -0.53 19.73
CA HIS A 346 18.70 -1.03 19.01
C HIS A 346 18.59 -0.75 17.51
N THR A 347 19.69 -0.95 16.80
CA THR A 347 19.74 -0.87 15.33
C THR A 347 20.42 -2.10 14.77
N MET A 348 20.05 -2.47 13.54
CA MET A 348 20.71 -3.53 12.78
C MET A 348 21.23 -2.96 11.48
N GLN A 349 22.52 -3.16 11.23
CA GLN A 349 23.16 -2.83 9.96
C GLN A 349 23.44 -4.13 9.23
N PHE A 350 23.15 -4.16 7.95
CA PHE A 350 23.48 -5.30 7.11
C PHE A 350 24.68 -4.97 6.23
N PRO A 351 25.63 -5.89 6.06
CA PRO A 351 26.76 -5.66 5.17
C PRO A 351 26.20 -5.46 3.75
N LYS A 352 26.63 -4.38 3.07
CA LYS A 352 26.32 -4.20 1.65
C LYS A 352 26.71 -5.49 0.92
N ASN A 353 25.74 -6.11 0.24
CA ASN A 353 25.96 -7.39 -0.43
C ASN A 353 27.01 -7.20 -1.54
N PRO A 354 28.22 -7.79 -1.46
CA PRO A 354 29.29 -7.54 -2.45
C PRO A 354 29.06 -8.28 -3.78
N LYS A 355 27.89 -8.89 -4.00
CA LYS A 355 27.60 -9.77 -5.14
C LYS A 355 26.55 -9.26 -6.13
N ALA A 356 26.11 -8.04 -6.05
CA ALA A 356 25.28 -7.43 -7.12
C ALA A 356 26.16 -6.99 -8.30
N GLY A 357 26.99 -7.90 -8.85
CA GLY A 357 27.91 -7.59 -9.94
C GLY A 357 28.68 -8.79 -10.45
N LYS A 358 27.97 -9.86 -10.89
CA LYS A 358 28.54 -10.85 -11.79
C LYS A 358 27.44 -11.46 -12.65
#